data_6f3d74cf2ce2a6f347003e9e6cda6f48
#
_entry.id   6f3d74cf2ce2a6f347003e9e6cda6f48
#
_cell.length_a   1.000
_cell.length_b   1.000
_cell.length_c   1.000
_cell.angle_alpha   90.00
_cell.angle_beta   90.00
_cell.angle_gamma   90.00
#
_symmetry.space_group_name_H-M   'P 1'
#
loop_
_entity.id
_entity.type
_entity.pdbx_description
1 polymer ?
#
loop_
_entity_poly.entity_id
_entity_poly.type
_entity_poly.pdbx_seq_one_letter_code
_entity_poly.pdbx_strand_id
1 'polypeptide(L)'
;MYEKQETKFGGPVIGGLVETENLLAATDIKEGDVVASYGVCASATKAKIAVVFTGTPVASEACKIVINGYEVGYTTGSTTLATEVAGIKAAINNKTGLKDIVAADNSSGTLTLEWKTAGRDGNGKVEVGDFTAGDSGLTMGEPSVDTYGEDVGDERIALVDSDSGTSALREPVGVAIEDIEAGKFGTVAFCGEFDQAKLNFSAGDTLNTFKVKLRKIGIFAKACV
;
A
#
# COMPACT_ATOMS: atom_id res chain seq x y z
N MET A 1 6.89 28.86 -28.95
CA MET A 1 5.40 28.83 -28.92
C MET A 1 5.06 27.70 -27.95
N TYR A 2 4.73 28.04 -26.71
CA TYR A 2 4.36 27.03 -25.71
C TYR A 2 2.88 26.67 -25.95
N GLU A 3 2.60 25.45 -26.37
CA GLU A 3 1.24 24.94 -26.39
C GLU A 3 0.74 24.79 -24.94
N LYS A 4 -0.28 25.55 -24.59
CA LYS A 4 -1.03 25.38 -23.36
C LYS A 4 -1.78 24.06 -23.49
N GLN A 5 -1.25 22.98 -22.93
CA GLN A 5 -2.06 21.77 -22.74
C GLN A 5 -3.12 22.08 -21.68
N GLU A 6 -4.32 22.39 -22.12
CA GLU A 6 -5.50 22.33 -21.26
C GLU A 6 -5.79 20.86 -20.97
N THR A 7 -5.18 20.32 -19.94
CA THR A 7 -5.54 19.00 -19.42
C THR A 7 -6.89 19.18 -18.70
N LYS A 8 -7.96 18.71 -19.30
CA LYS A 8 -9.26 18.57 -18.61
C LYS A 8 -9.13 17.44 -17.62
N PHE A 9 -8.71 17.76 -16.40
CA PHE A 9 -8.77 16.83 -15.28
C PHE A 9 -10.23 16.72 -14.84
N GLY A 10 -10.79 15.51 -14.84
CA GLY A 10 -12.12 15.24 -14.27
C GLY A 10 -12.14 15.36 -12.74
N GLY A 11 -10.96 15.59 -12.14
CA GLY A 11 -10.67 15.63 -10.71
C GLY A 11 -10.78 17.03 -10.07
N PRO A 12 -10.05 17.25 -8.97
CA PRO A 12 -10.08 18.50 -8.21
C PRO A 12 -9.42 19.68 -8.92
N VAL A 13 -8.55 19.43 -9.92
CA VAL A 13 -7.83 20.46 -10.67
C VAL A 13 -8.77 21.13 -11.69
N ILE A 14 -8.87 22.45 -11.62
CA ILE A 14 -9.75 23.24 -12.50
C ILE A 14 -9.01 24.23 -13.40
N GLY A 15 -7.71 24.45 -13.19
CA GLY A 15 -6.92 25.34 -14.03
C GLY A 15 -5.57 25.73 -13.44
N GLY A 16 -4.89 26.62 -14.16
CA GLY A 16 -3.57 27.13 -13.77
C GLY A 16 -2.41 26.25 -14.25
N LEU A 17 -1.19 26.68 -13.90
CA LEU A 17 0.00 25.83 -14.04
C LEU A 17 -0.03 24.81 -12.89
N VAL A 18 0.07 23.53 -13.24
CA VAL A 18 0.10 22.44 -12.26
C VAL A 18 1.46 21.77 -12.34
N GLU A 19 2.19 21.78 -11.23
CA GLU A 19 3.43 21.00 -11.07
C GLU A 19 3.08 19.76 -10.24
N THR A 20 3.52 18.60 -10.67
CA THR A 20 3.21 17.31 -10.03
C THR A 20 4.46 16.49 -9.77
N GLU A 21 4.41 15.69 -8.75
CA GLU A 21 5.43 14.69 -8.41
C GLU A 21 4.76 13.42 -7.91
N ASN A 22 5.44 12.28 -8.07
CA ASN A 22 4.98 11.02 -7.50
C ASN A 22 5.56 10.85 -6.10
N LEU A 23 4.68 10.83 -5.10
CA LEU A 23 5.02 10.65 -3.70
C LEU A 23 4.46 9.36 -3.14
N LEU A 24 5.13 8.82 -2.11
CA LEU A 24 4.75 7.59 -1.45
C LEU A 24 3.65 7.86 -0.40
N ALA A 25 2.51 7.21 -0.51
CA ALA A 25 1.44 7.32 0.48
C ALA A 25 1.75 6.48 1.73
N ALA A 26 1.78 7.11 2.90
CA ALA A 26 1.91 6.42 4.19
C ALA A 26 0.61 5.75 4.64
N THR A 27 -0.52 6.27 4.18
CA THR A 27 -1.89 5.77 4.40
C THR A 27 -2.65 5.85 3.08
N ASP A 28 -3.84 5.24 3.00
CA ASP A 28 -4.71 5.45 1.84
C ASP A 28 -5.04 6.93 1.68
N ILE A 29 -4.80 7.43 0.48
CA ILE A 29 -5.07 8.81 0.07
C ILE A 29 -6.14 8.76 -1.03
N LYS A 30 -7.07 9.70 -1.02
CA LYS A 30 -8.11 9.83 -2.02
C LYS A 30 -7.85 11.02 -2.93
N GLU A 31 -8.36 10.94 -4.16
CA GLU A 31 -8.38 12.10 -5.07
C GLU A 31 -9.01 13.31 -4.37
N GLY A 32 -8.33 14.44 -4.38
CA GLY A 32 -8.74 15.68 -3.70
C GLY A 32 -8.25 15.81 -2.27
N ASP A 33 -7.61 14.80 -1.69
CA ASP A 33 -7.01 14.91 -0.37
C ASP A 33 -5.88 15.94 -0.37
N VAL A 34 -5.96 16.88 0.57
CA VAL A 34 -4.85 17.78 0.86
C VAL A 34 -3.85 17.01 1.71
N VAL A 35 -2.63 16.88 1.21
CA VAL A 35 -1.60 16.06 1.83
C VAL A 35 -0.49 16.88 2.45
N ALA A 36 0.15 16.30 3.46
CA ALA A 36 1.29 16.83 4.18
C ALA A 36 2.44 15.81 4.19
N SER A 37 3.65 16.28 4.43
CA SER A 37 4.81 15.38 4.60
C SER A 37 4.67 14.56 5.87
N TYR A 38 4.77 13.23 5.73
CA TYR A 38 4.81 12.28 6.86
C TYR A 38 6.25 12.00 7.31
N GLY A 39 7.23 12.51 6.56
CA GLY A 39 8.67 12.29 6.75
C GLY A 39 9.26 11.37 5.70
N VAL A 40 10.52 11.03 5.88
CA VAL A 40 11.25 10.15 4.96
C VAL A 40 11.50 8.78 5.57
N CYS A 41 11.59 7.75 4.74
CA CYS A 41 11.99 6.43 5.18
C CYS A 41 13.44 6.44 5.69
N ALA A 42 13.64 6.15 6.97
CA ALA A 42 14.96 6.09 7.59
C ALA A 42 15.72 4.80 7.24
N SER A 43 15.02 3.74 6.88
CA SER A 43 15.57 2.44 6.50
C SER A 43 14.71 1.79 5.43
N ALA A 44 15.33 1.09 4.49
CA ALA A 44 14.60 0.31 3.50
C ALA A 44 13.78 -0.79 4.17
N THR A 45 12.54 -0.98 3.71
CA THR A 45 11.65 -2.05 4.16
C THR A 45 11.50 -3.12 3.09
N LYS A 46 11.09 -4.32 3.48
CA LYS A 46 10.85 -5.42 2.56
C LYS A 46 9.37 -5.55 2.27
N ALA A 47 9.04 -5.84 1.00
CA ALA A 47 7.67 -6.15 0.60
C ALA A 47 7.21 -7.48 1.20
N LYS A 48 5.98 -7.52 1.71
CA LYS A 48 5.37 -8.69 2.33
C LYS A 48 3.93 -8.87 1.87
N ILE A 49 3.56 -10.12 1.65
CA ILE A 49 2.18 -10.56 1.41
C ILE A 49 1.77 -11.46 2.56
N ALA A 50 0.59 -11.22 3.12
CA ALA A 50 -0.02 -12.09 4.12
C ALA A 50 -1.11 -12.97 3.51
N VAL A 51 -1.15 -14.22 3.94
CA VAL A 51 -2.17 -15.20 3.58
C VAL A 51 -2.70 -15.83 4.86
N VAL A 52 -4.00 -15.75 5.08
CA VAL A 52 -4.64 -16.32 6.25
C VAL A 52 -5.22 -17.69 5.90
N PHE A 53 -4.77 -18.72 6.59
CA PHE A 53 -5.36 -20.05 6.52
C PHE A 53 -6.38 -20.24 7.63
N THR A 54 -7.45 -20.97 7.32
CA THR A 54 -8.53 -21.34 8.23
C THR A 54 -8.94 -22.78 8.02
N GLY A 55 -9.85 -23.28 8.83
CA GLY A 55 -10.38 -24.65 8.73
C GLY A 55 -9.83 -25.57 9.82
N THR A 56 -10.27 -26.82 9.76
CA THR A 56 -9.82 -27.89 10.66
C THR A 56 -9.01 -28.91 9.85
N PRO A 57 -7.68 -28.91 9.99
CA PRO A 57 -6.84 -29.79 9.18
C PRO A 57 -7.15 -31.27 9.39
N VAL A 58 -7.08 -32.03 8.31
CA VAL A 58 -7.15 -33.49 8.29
C VAL A 58 -5.75 -34.04 8.00
N ALA A 59 -5.24 -34.90 8.85
CA ALA A 59 -3.89 -35.44 8.71
C ALA A 59 -3.76 -36.41 7.52
N SER A 60 -2.57 -36.45 6.95
CA SER A 60 -2.18 -37.33 5.82
C SER A 60 -2.84 -36.96 4.49
N GLU A 61 -3.38 -35.76 4.36
CA GLU A 61 -4.00 -35.25 3.14
C GLU A 61 -3.06 -34.32 2.39
N ALA A 62 -3.08 -34.40 1.07
CA ALA A 62 -2.24 -33.58 0.22
C ALA A 62 -2.93 -32.25 -0.13
N CYS A 63 -2.18 -31.16 0.00
CA CYS A 63 -2.58 -29.85 -0.51
C CYS A 63 -1.43 -29.20 -1.28
N LYS A 64 -1.72 -28.15 -2.03
CA LYS A 64 -0.71 -27.38 -2.77
C LYS A 64 -1.07 -25.92 -2.87
N ILE A 65 -0.06 -25.06 -2.84
CA ILE A 65 -0.16 -23.63 -3.08
C ILE A 65 0.75 -23.24 -4.26
N VAL A 66 0.32 -22.31 -5.07
CA VAL A 66 1.13 -21.73 -6.14
C VAL A 66 1.70 -20.39 -5.68
N ILE A 67 3.03 -20.23 -5.80
CA ILE A 67 3.72 -18.97 -5.48
C ILE A 67 4.65 -18.66 -6.64
N ASN A 68 4.52 -17.49 -7.23
CA ASN A 68 5.29 -17.06 -8.41
C ASN A 68 5.30 -18.11 -9.53
N GLY A 69 4.17 -18.79 -9.76
CA GLY A 69 4.03 -19.84 -10.74
C GLY A 69 4.62 -21.22 -10.35
N TYR A 70 5.25 -21.32 -9.16
CA TYR A 70 5.76 -22.60 -8.66
C TYR A 70 4.76 -23.29 -7.76
N GLU A 71 4.42 -24.54 -8.09
CA GLU A 71 3.62 -25.38 -7.18
C GLU A 71 4.47 -25.85 -5.99
N VAL A 72 3.97 -25.60 -4.79
CA VAL A 72 4.52 -26.08 -3.53
C VAL A 72 3.52 -27.07 -2.94
N GLY A 73 3.83 -28.35 -3.05
CA GLY A 73 3.03 -29.42 -2.43
C GLY A 73 3.38 -29.60 -0.97
N TYR A 74 2.38 -29.92 -0.16
CA TYR A 74 2.52 -30.24 1.24
C TYR A 74 1.52 -31.33 1.62
N THR A 75 1.94 -32.25 2.49
CA THR A 75 1.04 -33.26 3.08
C THR A 75 0.84 -32.94 4.54
N THR A 76 -0.39 -32.76 4.96
CA THR A 76 -0.76 -32.45 6.34
C THR A 76 -0.31 -33.57 7.29
N GLY A 77 0.21 -33.21 8.44
CA GLY A 77 0.72 -34.16 9.44
C GLY A 77 -0.02 -34.10 10.78
N SER A 78 -0.90 -33.11 10.95
CA SER A 78 -1.56 -32.80 12.23
C SER A 78 -3.00 -32.33 12.01
N THR A 79 -3.76 -32.22 13.07
CA THR A 79 -5.09 -31.61 13.08
C THR A 79 -5.06 -30.18 13.64
N THR A 80 -3.87 -29.62 13.85
CA THR A 80 -3.69 -28.27 14.40
C THR A 80 -3.29 -27.29 13.30
N LEU A 81 -4.09 -26.27 13.05
CA LEU A 81 -3.90 -25.28 11.97
C LEU A 81 -2.49 -24.65 12.01
N ALA A 82 -2.04 -24.20 13.17
CA ALA A 82 -0.72 -23.57 13.31
C ALA A 82 0.43 -24.51 12.88
N THR A 83 0.31 -25.81 13.21
CA THR A 83 1.31 -26.83 12.81
C THR A 83 1.34 -27.00 11.31
N GLU A 84 0.16 -27.03 10.66
CA GLU A 84 0.06 -27.18 9.20
C GLU A 84 0.58 -25.96 8.45
N VAL A 85 0.28 -24.75 8.91
CA VAL A 85 0.84 -23.52 8.34
C VAL A 85 2.36 -23.48 8.49
N ALA A 86 2.90 -23.91 9.63
CA ALA A 86 4.34 -24.05 9.81
C ALA A 86 4.96 -25.08 8.84
N GLY A 87 4.25 -26.16 8.54
CA GLY A 87 4.66 -27.15 7.53
C GLY A 87 4.67 -26.57 6.12
N ILE A 88 3.62 -25.85 5.73
CA ILE A 88 3.54 -25.14 4.44
C ILE A 88 4.68 -24.13 4.32
N LYS A 89 4.93 -23.32 5.37
CA LYS A 89 6.10 -22.42 5.43
C LYS A 89 7.41 -23.15 5.15
N ALA A 90 7.64 -24.29 5.79
CA ALA A 90 8.85 -25.08 5.59
C ALA A 90 8.96 -25.59 4.14
N ALA A 91 7.87 -26.05 3.55
CA ALA A 91 7.82 -26.49 2.16
C ALA A 91 8.17 -25.35 1.19
N ILE A 92 7.65 -24.15 1.42
CA ILE A 92 7.96 -22.94 0.61
C ILE A 92 9.44 -22.60 0.71
N ASN A 93 9.98 -22.50 1.93
CA ASN A 93 11.39 -22.14 2.17
C ASN A 93 12.38 -23.16 1.58
N ASN A 94 11.96 -24.41 1.41
CA ASN A 94 12.76 -25.47 0.79
C ASN A 94 12.62 -25.53 -0.73
N LYS A 95 11.73 -24.74 -1.34
CA LYS A 95 11.49 -24.77 -2.80
C LYS A 95 12.58 -23.98 -3.50
N THR A 96 13.43 -24.63 -4.28
CA THR A 96 14.57 -24.01 -4.98
C THR A 96 14.17 -22.83 -5.89
N GLY A 97 13.00 -22.90 -6.53
CA GLY A 97 12.49 -21.83 -7.38
C GLY A 97 12.06 -20.56 -6.62
N LEU A 98 11.93 -20.63 -5.30
CA LEU A 98 11.46 -19.54 -4.43
C LEU A 98 12.56 -18.97 -3.52
N LYS A 99 13.83 -19.13 -3.91
CA LYS A 99 15.00 -18.73 -3.11
C LYS A 99 15.03 -17.24 -2.70
N ASP A 100 14.30 -16.39 -3.42
CA ASP A 100 14.24 -14.94 -3.17
C ASP A 100 13.05 -14.53 -2.29
N ILE A 101 12.25 -15.53 -1.85
CA ILE A 101 11.13 -15.36 -0.94
C ILE A 101 11.46 -16.04 0.38
N VAL A 102 11.11 -15.40 1.49
CA VAL A 102 11.17 -15.98 2.84
C VAL A 102 9.75 -16.10 3.38
N ALA A 103 9.32 -17.33 3.64
CA ALA A 103 8.05 -17.57 4.32
C ALA A 103 8.25 -17.57 5.83
N ALA A 104 7.38 -16.86 6.53
CA ALA A 104 7.24 -16.87 7.98
C ALA A 104 5.79 -17.19 8.35
N ASP A 105 5.55 -17.69 9.54
CA ASP A 105 4.22 -17.98 10.06
C ASP A 105 4.04 -17.33 11.44
N ASN A 106 2.79 -17.06 11.79
CA ASN A 106 2.41 -16.83 13.16
C ASN A 106 1.64 -18.04 13.72
N SER A 107 1.55 -18.16 15.03
CA SER A 107 0.86 -19.26 15.68
C SER A 107 -0.67 -19.27 15.51
N SER A 108 -1.23 -18.31 14.76
CA SER A 108 -2.67 -18.16 14.52
C SER A 108 -3.11 -18.47 13.08
N GLY A 109 -2.25 -19.10 12.27
CA GLY A 109 -2.63 -19.52 10.92
C GLY A 109 -2.32 -18.52 9.80
N THR A 110 -1.65 -17.40 10.07
CA THR A 110 -1.20 -16.48 9.04
C THR A 110 0.19 -16.87 8.53
N LEU A 111 0.31 -16.98 7.23
CA LEU A 111 1.57 -17.14 6.50
C LEU A 111 1.95 -15.79 5.91
N THR A 112 3.16 -15.32 6.17
CA THR A 112 3.72 -14.12 5.56
C THR A 112 4.82 -14.52 4.58
N LEU A 113 4.74 -13.99 3.35
CA LEU A 113 5.75 -14.19 2.31
C LEU A 113 6.48 -12.87 2.10
N GLU A 114 7.76 -12.83 2.43
CA GLU A 114 8.62 -11.66 2.37
C GLU A 114 9.57 -11.75 1.17
N TRP A 115 9.65 -10.70 0.35
CA TRP A 115 10.71 -10.57 -0.64
C TRP A 115 12.05 -10.32 0.07
N LYS A 116 13.10 -11.02 -0.33
CA LYS A 116 14.36 -11.08 0.41
C LYS A 116 15.13 -9.75 0.42
N THR A 117 15.06 -9.03 -0.69
CA THR A 117 15.70 -7.72 -0.83
C THR A 117 14.76 -6.61 -0.34
N ALA A 118 15.28 -5.74 0.52
CA ALA A 118 14.53 -4.55 0.93
C ALA A 118 14.52 -3.52 -0.21
N GLY A 119 13.48 -2.69 -0.22
CA GLY A 119 13.29 -1.64 -1.20
C GLY A 119 12.05 -1.82 -2.06
N ARG A 120 11.72 -0.80 -2.85
CA ARG A 120 10.56 -0.73 -3.74
C ARG A 120 10.54 -1.82 -4.81
N ASP A 121 11.71 -2.28 -5.22
CA ASP A 121 11.85 -3.35 -6.22
C ASP A 121 11.19 -4.67 -5.80
N GLY A 122 10.93 -4.84 -4.50
CA GLY A 122 10.22 -6.00 -3.96
C GLY A 122 8.71 -5.97 -4.18
N ASN A 123 8.14 -4.79 -4.45
CA ASN A 123 6.69 -4.63 -4.63
C ASN A 123 6.21 -5.37 -5.88
N GLY A 124 5.18 -6.21 -5.71
CA GLY A 124 4.66 -7.03 -6.80
C GLY A 124 5.55 -8.21 -7.21
N LYS A 125 6.66 -8.49 -6.49
CA LYS A 125 7.53 -9.66 -6.77
C LYS A 125 7.06 -10.95 -6.11
N VAL A 126 6.17 -10.86 -5.13
CA VAL A 126 5.54 -12.03 -4.52
C VAL A 126 4.11 -12.10 -5.03
N GLU A 127 3.82 -13.15 -5.77
CA GLU A 127 2.50 -13.46 -6.29
C GLU A 127 2.03 -14.78 -5.68
N VAL A 128 0.86 -14.75 -5.04
CA VAL A 128 0.21 -15.94 -4.50
C VAL A 128 -0.94 -16.29 -5.43
N GLY A 129 -0.84 -17.45 -6.04
CA GLY A 129 -1.86 -18.01 -6.91
C GLY A 129 -2.78 -18.99 -6.18
N ASP A 130 -3.29 -19.96 -6.91
CA ASP A 130 -4.29 -20.90 -6.43
C ASP A 130 -3.80 -21.77 -5.27
N PHE A 131 -4.72 -22.04 -4.35
CA PHE A 131 -4.58 -23.08 -3.34
C PHE A 131 -5.52 -24.25 -3.63
N THR A 132 -4.94 -25.43 -3.76
CA THR A 132 -5.72 -26.66 -3.88
C THR A 132 -5.70 -27.39 -2.54
N ALA A 133 -6.82 -27.35 -1.85
CA ALA A 133 -6.93 -27.94 -0.51
C ALA A 133 -6.93 -29.48 -0.53
N GLY A 134 -7.44 -30.11 -1.59
CA GLY A 134 -7.77 -31.55 -1.54
C GLY A 134 -8.72 -31.83 -0.37
N ASP A 135 -8.48 -32.91 0.34
CA ASP A 135 -9.24 -33.30 1.54
C ASP A 135 -8.58 -32.81 2.85
N SER A 136 -7.60 -31.89 2.75
CA SER A 136 -6.81 -31.42 3.89
C SER A 136 -7.60 -30.64 4.95
N GLY A 137 -8.83 -30.22 4.64
CA GLY A 137 -9.65 -29.40 5.55
C GLY A 137 -9.15 -27.97 5.73
N LEU A 138 -8.12 -27.54 4.96
CA LEU A 138 -7.60 -26.19 4.95
C LEU A 138 -8.33 -25.30 3.94
N THR A 139 -8.50 -24.04 4.30
CA THR A 139 -8.98 -23.00 3.40
C THR A 139 -8.01 -21.84 3.42
N MET A 140 -7.60 -21.35 2.25
CA MET A 140 -6.76 -20.17 2.09
C MET A 140 -7.65 -18.96 1.82
N GLY A 141 -7.46 -17.90 2.61
CA GLY A 141 -8.05 -16.60 2.35
C GLY A 141 -7.35 -15.87 1.21
N GLU A 142 -7.98 -14.78 0.74
CA GLU A 142 -7.38 -13.93 -0.28
C GLU A 142 -6.04 -13.35 0.22
N PRO A 143 -4.99 -13.40 -0.59
CA PRO A 143 -3.72 -12.76 -0.27
C PRO A 143 -3.89 -11.25 -0.16
N SER A 144 -3.24 -10.66 0.83
CA SER A 144 -3.24 -9.21 1.05
C SER A 144 -1.83 -8.67 1.21
N VAL A 145 -1.61 -7.42 0.80
CA VAL A 145 -0.34 -6.75 1.08
C VAL A 145 -0.26 -6.46 2.58
N ASP A 146 0.77 -6.99 3.24
CA ASP A 146 1.06 -6.74 4.65
C ASP A 146 1.98 -5.52 4.81
N THR A 147 3.00 -5.44 3.97
CA THR A 147 3.98 -4.36 4.00
C THR A 147 4.46 -4.08 2.57
N TYR A 148 4.50 -2.81 2.19
CA TYR A 148 5.18 -2.41 0.97
C TYR A 148 6.68 -2.24 1.21
N GLY A 149 7.48 -2.62 0.20
CA GLY A 149 8.91 -2.32 0.18
C GLY A 149 9.13 -0.84 -0.11
N GLU A 150 10.01 -0.21 0.67
CA GLU A 150 10.35 1.21 0.56
C GLU A 150 11.86 1.38 0.53
N ASP A 151 12.36 2.37 -0.20
CA ASP A 151 13.78 2.71 -0.20
C ASP A 151 14.11 3.74 0.89
N VAL A 152 15.37 3.78 1.29
CA VAL A 152 15.86 4.85 2.18
C VAL A 152 15.72 6.19 1.48
N GLY A 153 15.16 7.17 2.17
CA GLY A 153 14.97 8.52 1.65
C GLY A 153 13.66 8.74 0.89
N ASP A 154 12.82 7.70 0.72
CA ASP A 154 11.48 7.89 0.15
C ASP A 154 10.69 8.87 1.01
N GLU A 155 10.24 9.97 0.41
CA GLU A 155 9.33 10.91 1.06
C GLU A 155 7.94 10.33 1.09
N ARG A 156 7.35 10.32 2.28
CA ARG A 156 5.99 9.85 2.52
C ARG A 156 5.04 11.00 2.72
N ILE A 157 3.81 10.82 2.27
CA ILE A 157 2.72 11.75 2.50
C ILE A 157 1.57 11.06 3.25
N ALA A 158 0.82 11.87 3.97
CA ALA A 158 -0.45 11.50 4.58
C ALA A 158 -1.43 12.66 4.48
N LEU A 159 -2.70 12.41 4.78
CA LEU A 159 -3.72 13.46 4.86
C LEU A 159 -3.30 14.55 5.86
N VAL A 160 -3.42 15.81 5.47
CA VAL A 160 -3.12 16.95 6.35
C VAL A 160 -4.04 16.93 7.58
N ASP A 161 -3.49 17.24 8.75
CA ASP A 161 -4.20 17.18 10.03
C ASP A 161 -3.71 18.28 10.97
N SER A 162 -4.57 19.29 11.24
CA SER A 162 -4.23 20.44 12.08
C SER A 162 -3.98 20.08 13.54
N ASP A 163 -4.56 18.99 14.01
CA ASP A 163 -4.49 18.53 15.40
C ASP A 163 -3.42 17.44 15.61
N SER A 164 -2.73 17.06 14.54
CA SER A 164 -1.66 16.04 14.61
C SER A 164 -0.59 16.39 15.64
N GLY A 165 -0.14 15.41 16.41
CA GLY A 165 1.05 15.50 17.24
C GLY A 165 2.35 15.72 16.45
N THR A 166 2.35 15.34 15.16
CA THR A 166 3.47 15.51 14.22
C THR A 166 3.35 16.86 13.52
N SER A 167 4.28 17.77 13.77
CA SER A 167 4.21 19.14 13.23
C SER A 167 4.19 19.20 11.70
N ALA A 168 4.88 18.28 11.02
CA ALA A 168 4.92 18.22 9.57
C ALA A 168 3.53 17.94 8.96
N LEU A 169 2.70 17.13 9.61
CA LEU A 169 1.33 16.84 9.15
C LEU A 169 0.38 18.04 9.23
N ARG A 170 0.77 19.11 9.92
CA ARG A 170 0.00 20.37 10.00
C ARG A 170 0.27 21.33 8.85
N GLU A 171 1.27 21.03 8.00
CA GLU A 171 1.70 21.89 6.91
C GLU A 171 1.39 21.19 5.57
N PRO A 172 0.41 21.70 4.80
CA PRO A 172 0.09 21.11 3.50
C PRO A 172 1.27 21.25 2.54
N VAL A 173 1.52 20.23 1.75
CA VAL A 173 2.52 20.22 0.68
C VAL A 173 1.90 20.11 -0.71
N GLY A 174 0.70 19.54 -0.83
CA GLY A 174 0.06 19.34 -2.13
C GLY A 174 -1.38 18.85 -2.03
N VAL A 175 -1.94 18.49 -3.19
CA VAL A 175 -3.26 17.88 -3.34
C VAL A 175 -3.11 16.62 -4.19
N ALA A 176 -3.62 15.49 -3.72
CA ALA A 176 -3.65 14.26 -4.50
C ALA A 176 -4.62 14.42 -5.68
N ILE A 177 -4.18 14.05 -6.88
CA ILE A 177 -5.01 14.13 -8.10
C ILE A 177 -5.51 12.76 -8.57
N GLU A 178 -5.25 11.74 -7.79
CA GLU A 178 -5.74 10.37 -7.94
C GLU A 178 -5.82 9.66 -6.59
N ASP A 179 -6.52 8.53 -6.53
CA ASP A 179 -6.51 7.63 -5.38
C ASP A 179 -5.15 6.94 -5.28
N ILE A 180 -4.52 6.96 -4.09
CA ILE A 180 -3.22 6.34 -3.85
C ILE A 180 -3.36 5.39 -2.66
N GLU A 181 -3.16 4.10 -2.88
CA GLU A 181 -3.16 3.12 -1.79
C GLU A 181 -1.92 3.29 -0.90
N ALA A 182 -2.06 2.97 0.38
CA ALA A 182 -0.94 2.99 1.32
C ALA A 182 0.25 2.19 0.79
N GLY A 183 1.45 2.77 0.90
CA GLY A 183 2.69 2.17 0.42
C GLY A 183 2.88 2.19 -1.11
N LYS A 184 1.98 2.82 -1.86
CA LYS A 184 2.15 3.05 -3.30
C LYS A 184 2.51 4.50 -3.60
N PHE A 185 3.16 4.68 -4.74
CA PHE A 185 3.43 6.01 -5.30
C PHE A 185 2.23 6.46 -6.11
N GLY A 186 1.89 7.73 -5.97
CA GLY A 186 0.87 8.36 -6.78
C GLY A 186 1.11 9.85 -6.93
N THR A 187 0.35 10.46 -7.81
CA THR A 187 0.57 11.82 -8.29
C THR A 187 -0.03 12.86 -7.34
N VAL A 188 0.81 13.79 -6.91
CA VAL A 188 0.46 14.92 -6.06
C VAL A 188 0.78 16.21 -6.80
N ALA A 189 -0.17 17.13 -6.82
CA ALA A 189 0.01 18.48 -7.36
C ALA A 189 0.45 19.44 -6.26
N PHE A 190 1.53 20.18 -6.51
CA PHE A 190 2.11 21.15 -5.57
C PHE A 190 1.63 22.59 -5.78
N CYS A 191 1.02 22.87 -6.91
CA CYS A 191 0.41 24.17 -7.20
C CYS A 191 -0.75 24.01 -8.18
N GLY A 192 -1.59 25.02 -8.29
CA GLY A 192 -2.70 25.05 -9.24
C GLY A 192 -3.98 25.60 -8.67
N GLU A 193 -5.02 25.57 -9.50
CA GLU A 193 -6.37 25.95 -9.13
C GLU A 193 -7.23 24.71 -8.93
N PHE A 194 -7.89 24.61 -7.80
CA PHE A 194 -8.65 23.43 -7.39
C PHE A 194 -10.10 23.79 -7.05
N ASP A 195 -11.01 22.88 -7.37
CA ASP A 195 -12.39 23.00 -6.93
C ASP A 195 -12.46 22.81 -5.41
N GLN A 196 -12.83 23.85 -4.68
CA GLN A 196 -12.93 23.81 -3.23
C GLN A 196 -13.89 22.74 -2.69
N ALA A 197 -14.91 22.36 -3.49
CA ALA A 197 -15.89 21.35 -3.09
C ALA A 197 -15.35 19.92 -3.17
N LYS A 198 -14.20 19.74 -3.86
CA LYS A 198 -13.53 18.45 -4.01
C LYS A 198 -12.28 18.28 -3.14
N LEU A 199 -11.92 19.28 -2.35
CA LEU A 199 -10.81 19.19 -1.44
C LEU A 199 -11.23 18.51 -0.13
N ASN A 200 -10.49 17.49 0.27
CA ASN A 200 -10.71 16.73 1.49
C ASN A 200 -9.62 17.01 2.53
N PHE A 201 -10.01 16.91 3.79
CA PHE A 201 -9.16 17.17 4.96
C PHE A 201 -9.42 16.11 6.02
N SER A 202 -8.57 16.00 7.03
CA SER A 202 -8.83 15.14 8.18
C SER A 202 -10.09 15.54 8.93
N ALA A 203 -10.61 14.63 9.75
CA ALA A 203 -11.83 14.86 10.52
C ALA A 203 -11.71 16.09 11.44
N GLY A 204 -12.63 17.03 11.31
CA GLY A 204 -12.63 18.30 12.04
C GLY A 204 -11.96 19.47 11.33
N ASP A 205 -11.16 19.20 10.28
CA ASP A 205 -10.53 20.21 9.46
C ASP A 205 -11.39 20.64 8.27
N THR A 206 -11.12 21.84 7.79
CA THR A 206 -11.82 22.42 6.65
C THR A 206 -10.86 23.24 5.78
N LEU A 207 -11.31 23.64 4.59
CA LEU A 207 -10.56 24.57 3.76
C LEU A 207 -10.12 25.83 4.54
N ASN A 208 -10.97 26.35 5.42
CA ASN A 208 -10.63 27.56 6.18
C ASN A 208 -9.44 27.35 7.12
N THR A 209 -9.27 26.15 7.67
CA THR A 209 -8.11 25.79 8.50
C THR A 209 -6.81 25.95 7.74
N PHE A 210 -6.77 25.55 6.47
CA PHE A 210 -5.54 25.49 5.66
C PHE A 210 -5.45 26.55 4.55
N LYS A 211 -6.48 27.36 4.33
CA LYS A 211 -6.56 28.29 3.18
C LYS A 211 -5.34 29.21 3.00
N VAL A 212 -4.81 29.72 4.11
CA VAL A 212 -3.63 30.60 4.07
C VAL A 212 -2.37 29.82 3.74
N LYS A 213 -2.22 28.61 4.28
CA LYS A 213 -1.08 27.73 4.04
C LYS A 213 -1.06 27.24 2.60
N LEU A 214 -2.20 26.82 2.08
CA LEU A 214 -2.37 26.38 0.68
C LEU A 214 -1.97 27.49 -0.30
N ARG A 215 -2.42 28.73 -0.07
CA ARG A 215 -2.05 29.86 -0.92
C ARG A 215 -0.54 30.15 -0.91
N LYS A 216 0.14 29.92 0.20
CA LYS A 216 1.60 30.10 0.29
C LYS A 216 2.38 29.15 -0.60
N ILE A 217 1.86 27.96 -0.83
CA ILE A 217 2.45 26.94 -1.72
C ILE A 217 1.87 26.97 -3.14
N GLY A 218 1.08 28.00 -3.50
CA GLY A 218 0.54 28.16 -4.85
C GLY A 218 -0.73 27.36 -5.14
N ILE A 219 -1.41 26.85 -4.12
CA ILE A 219 -2.70 26.15 -4.25
C ILE A 219 -3.84 27.11 -3.99
N PHE A 220 -4.71 27.28 -5.00
CA PHE A 220 -5.85 28.18 -4.97
C PHE A 220 -7.16 27.42 -5.08
N ALA A 221 -7.88 27.32 -3.96
CA ALA A 221 -9.22 26.72 -3.94
C ALA A 221 -10.26 27.75 -4.43
N LYS A 222 -11.03 27.38 -5.44
CA LYS A 222 -12.07 28.21 -6.07
C LYS A 222 -13.41 27.49 -6.05
N ALA A 223 -14.49 28.24 -5.95
CA ALA A 223 -15.82 27.68 -6.20
C ALA A 223 -16.00 27.49 -7.71
N CYS A 224 -16.34 26.29 -8.14
CA CYS A 224 -16.87 26.07 -9.49
C CYS A 224 -18.36 26.48 -9.49
N VAL A 225 -18.71 27.38 -10.38
CA VAL A 225 -20.10 27.85 -10.61
C VAL A 225 -20.72 27.04 -11.75
#